data_5b04bf586143d64001041c4196350c29
#
_entry.id   5b04bf586143d64001041c4196350c29
#
_cell.length_a   1.000
_cell.length_b   1.000
_cell.length_c   1.000
_cell.angle_alpha   90.00
_cell.angle_beta   90.00
_cell.angle_gamma   90.00
#
_symmetry.space_group_name_H-M   'P 1'
#
loop_
_entity.id
_entity.type
_entity.pdbx_description
1 polymer ?
#
loop_
_entity_poly.entity_id
_entity_poly.type
_entity_poly.pdbx_seq_one_letter_code
_entity_poly.pdbx_strand_id
1 'polypeptide(L)'
;MKNKILVFDIGGSFIKFSLYFQDKFMTKGKVATPLDSLENLLIVLKQIHNQFIDECEGVAVSMPGIVDSVTGHMVHGGSLRYINDINMIEVFKKAFHLPVAIENDGKCAALGEVWRGSLQGIADGVVLVVGTGMGGGIIFQGKLLKGHHLSAGEFSFIRTNNEHADNVDYLLGMQGSSSVLAKTVAKAKGLPEDAITGERVFKLIEEGDHTVQKIFQEYCRNIATQIINLQTILDPQKFVIGGGISANPLLVATIKEELEKLYLHSILNFVRADIEQSKLGNEANLLGAIYNYMQSHHLEV
;
A
#
# COMPACT_ATOMS: atom_id res chain seq x y z
N MET A 1 6.80 -14.80 -19.62
CA MET A 1 5.42 -15.29 -19.38
C MET A 1 4.69 -15.41 -20.69
N LYS A 2 4.02 -16.55 -20.94
CA LYS A 2 3.26 -16.77 -22.20
C LYS A 2 1.80 -16.31 -22.08
N ASN A 3 1.28 -16.19 -20.84
CA ASN A 3 -0.12 -15.89 -20.57
C ASN A 3 -0.34 -14.38 -20.38
N LYS A 4 -1.42 -13.87 -20.92
CA LYS A 4 -1.89 -12.51 -20.69
C LYS A 4 -2.74 -12.48 -19.42
N ILE A 5 -2.38 -11.67 -18.46
CA ILE A 5 -3.06 -11.54 -17.17
C ILE A 5 -3.71 -10.17 -17.06
N LEU A 6 -5.01 -10.14 -16.86
CA LEU A 6 -5.71 -8.91 -16.50
C LEU A 6 -5.49 -8.65 -15.01
N VAL A 7 -4.91 -7.51 -14.68
CA VAL A 7 -4.65 -7.13 -13.30
C VAL A 7 -5.49 -5.94 -12.88
N PHE A 8 -6.06 -6.03 -11.69
CA PHE A 8 -6.78 -4.96 -11.01
C PHE A 8 -6.07 -4.56 -9.72
N ASP A 9 -5.93 -3.26 -9.49
CA ASP A 9 -5.61 -2.66 -8.20
C ASP A 9 -6.83 -1.86 -7.74
N ILE A 10 -7.64 -2.48 -6.87
CA ILE A 10 -8.89 -1.92 -6.37
C ILE A 10 -8.56 -1.12 -5.10
N GLY A 11 -8.53 0.20 -5.21
CA GLY A 11 -8.37 1.09 -4.07
C GLY A 11 -9.71 1.67 -3.60
N GLY A 12 -9.70 2.39 -2.48
CA GLY A 12 -10.90 3.02 -1.93
C GLY A 12 -11.48 4.16 -2.80
N SER A 13 -10.72 4.73 -3.72
CA SER A 13 -11.22 5.82 -4.60
C SER A 13 -11.24 5.41 -6.07
N PHE A 14 -10.30 4.60 -6.50
CA PHE A 14 -10.13 4.24 -7.91
C PHE A 14 -9.72 2.77 -8.05
N ILE A 15 -10.17 2.16 -9.12
CA ILE A 15 -9.68 0.89 -9.66
C ILE A 15 -8.70 1.22 -10.77
N LYS A 16 -7.44 0.82 -10.62
CA LYS A 16 -6.46 0.81 -11.71
C LYS A 16 -6.45 -0.58 -12.33
N PHE A 17 -6.23 -0.66 -13.63
CA PHE A 17 -6.16 -1.94 -14.31
C PHE A 17 -5.18 -1.91 -15.49
N SER A 18 -4.70 -3.08 -15.83
CA SER A 18 -3.84 -3.28 -17.00
C SER A 18 -3.92 -4.74 -17.49
N LEU A 19 -3.69 -4.94 -18.78
CA LEU A 19 -3.34 -6.24 -19.32
C LEU A 19 -1.81 -6.40 -19.24
N TYR A 20 -1.33 -7.44 -18.58
CA TYR A 20 0.10 -7.74 -18.43
C TYR A 20 0.51 -8.90 -19.30
N PHE A 21 1.56 -8.72 -20.10
CA PHE A 21 2.08 -9.72 -21.02
C PHE A 21 3.58 -9.48 -21.28
N GLN A 22 4.35 -10.55 -21.36
CA GLN A 22 5.79 -10.48 -21.66
C GLN A 22 6.53 -9.41 -20.85
N ASP A 23 6.28 -9.39 -19.55
CA ASP A 23 6.91 -8.49 -18.59
C ASP A 23 6.57 -6.99 -18.76
N LYS A 24 5.47 -6.69 -19.45
CA LYS A 24 5.02 -5.31 -19.71
C LYS A 24 3.53 -5.13 -19.46
N PHE A 25 3.19 -3.96 -18.98
CA PHE A 25 1.81 -3.47 -18.99
C PHE A 25 1.45 -2.97 -20.39
N MET A 26 0.53 -3.68 -21.06
CA MET A 26 0.11 -3.40 -22.44
C MET A 26 -0.87 -2.22 -22.52
N THR A 27 -1.78 -2.13 -21.55
CA THR A 27 -2.80 -1.09 -21.43
C THR A 27 -2.86 -0.64 -19.99
N LYS A 28 -3.14 0.62 -19.74
CA LYS A 28 -3.38 1.14 -18.39
C LYS A 28 -4.67 1.93 -18.38
N GLY A 29 -5.52 1.61 -17.42
CA GLY A 29 -6.77 2.33 -17.23
C GLY A 29 -7.01 2.62 -15.74
N LYS A 30 -7.93 3.57 -15.51
CA LYS A 30 -8.35 3.99 -14.17
C LYS A 30 -9.82 4.40 -14.21
N VAL A 31 -10.62 3.86 -13.30
CA VAL A 31 -12.02 4.22 -13.11
C VAL A 31 -12.32 4.45 -11.64
N ALA A 32 -13.41 5.14 -11.32
CA ALA A 32 -13.85 5.32 -9.94
C ALA A 32 -14.27 3.97 -9.32
N THR A 33 -13.94 3.76 -8.05
CA THR A 33 -14.38 2.57 -7.30
C THR A 33 -15.83 2.74 -6.85
N PRO A 34 -16.76 1.82 -7.19
CA PRO A 34 -18.07 1.77 -6.57
C PRO A 34 -17.95 1.45 -5.07
N LEU A 35 -18.50 2.32 -4.22
CA LEU A 35 -18.43 2.18 -2.75
C LEU A 35 -19.77 1.77 -2.14
N ASP A 36 -20.78 1.56 -2.96
CA ASP A 36 -22.15 1.29 -2.56
C ASP A 36 -22.49 -0.19 -2.46
N SER A 37 -22.00 -1.03 -3.41
CA SER A 37 -22.33 -2.46 -3.42
C SER A 37 -21.32 -3.33 -4.16
N LEU A 38 -21.27 -4.62 -3.80
CA LEU A 38 -20.51 -5.64 -4.53
C LEU A 38 -21.03 -5.81 -5.95
N GLU A 39 -22.33 -5.70 -6.15
CA GLU A 39 -22.94 -5.81 -7.49
C GLU A 39 -22.40 -4.74 -8.44
N ASN A 40 -22.39 -3.48 -8.01
CA ASN A 40 -21.85 -2.38 -8.81
C ASN A 40 -20.34 -2.51 -9.05
N LEU A 41 -19.58 -2.98 -8.05
CA LEU A 41 -18.18 -3.32 -8.25
C LEU A 41 -18.02 -4.37 -9.37
N LEU A 42 -18.78 -5.46 -9.31
CA LEU A 42 -18.72 -6.53 -10.32
C LEU A 42 -19.15 -6.06 -11.71
N ILE A 43 -20.13 -5.17 -11.82
CA ILE A 43 -20.54 -4.57 -13.10
C ILE A 43 -19.36 -3.83 -13.73
N VAL A 44 -18.67 -2.97 -12.96
CA VAL A 44 -17.52 -2.20 -13.46
C VAL A 44 -16.36 -3.12 -13.85
N LEU A 45 -16.03 -4.11 -13.00
CA LEU A 45 -14.95 -5.05 -13.31
C LEU A 45 -15.24 -5.91 -14.54
N LYS A 46 -16.49 -6.35 -14.73
CA LYS A 46 -16.92 -7.08 -15.95
C LYS A 46 -16.86 -6.20 -17.19
N GLN A 47 -17.25 -4.93 -17.10
CA GLN A 47 -17.12 -3.99 -18.23
C GLN A 47 -15.66 -3.82 -18.67
N ILE A 48 -14.73 -3.79 -17.72
CA ILE A 48 -13.30 -3.75 -18.02
C ILE A 48 -12.84 -5.09 -18.62
N HIS A 49 -13.18 -6.22 -17.98
CA HIS A 49 -12.82 -7.55 -18.44
C HIS A 49 -13.30 -7.82 -19.88
N ASN A 50 -14.51 -7.40 -20.23
CA ASN A 50 -15.07 -7.59 -21.58
C ASN A 50 -14.24 -6.91 -22.67
N GLN A 51 -13.43 -5.90 -22.36
CA GLN A 51 -12.51 -5.28 -23.32
C GLN A 51 -11.33 -6.19 -23.67
N PHE A 52 -11.07 -7.23 -22.85
CA PHE A 52 -9.94 -8.15 -22.96
C PHE A 52 -10.38 -9.62 -22.96
N ILE A 53 -11.67 -9.91 -23.19
CA ILE A 53 -12.26 -11.25 -23.00
C ILE A 53 -11.58 -12.32 -23.85
N ASP A 54 -11.17 -11.97 -25.08
CA ASP A 54 -10.49 -12.89 -25.99
C ASP A 54 -8.97 -12.93 -25.82
N GLU A 55 -8.46 -12.13 -24.88
CA GLU A 55 -7.01 -11.96 -24.71
C GLU A 55 -6.50 -12.47 -23.37
N CYS A 56 -7.26 -12.30 -22.28
CA CYS A 56 -6.77 -12.63 -20.94
C CYS A 56 -7.05 -14.09 -20.56
N GLU A 57 -6.06 -14.70 -19.92
CA GLU A 57 -6.08 -16.11 -19.49
C GLU A 57 -6.18 -16.26 -17.97
N GLY A 58 -6.17 -15.13 -17.24
CA GLY A 58 -6.30 -15.08 -15.80
C GLY A 58 -6.46 -13.68 -15.26
N VAL A 59 -6.88 -13.59 -14.01
CA VAL A 59 -7.14 -12.31 -13.33
C VAL A 59 -6.36 -12.25 -12.01
N ALA A 60 -5.54 -11.21 -11.86
CA ALA A 60 -4.82 -10.90 -10.64
C ALA A 60 -5.47 -9.68 -9.95
N VAL A 61 -5.71 -9.75 -8.65
CA VAL A 61 -6.40 -8.68 -7.93
C VAL A 61 -5.63 -8.27 -6.68
N SER A 62 -5.31 -6.99 -6.61
CA SER A 62 -4.93 -6.26 -5.40
C SER A 62 -6.17 -5.55 -4.87
N MET A 63 -6.49 -5.70 -3.58
CA MET A 63 -7.68 -5.08 -3.00
C MET A 63 -7.52 -4.82 -1.50
N PRO A 64 -8.25 -3.83 -0.93
CA PRO A 64 -8.14 -3.52 0.49
C PRO A 64 -8.80 -4.61 1.35
N GLY A 65 -8.40 -4.66 2.61
CA GLY A 65 -9.00 -5.54 3.62
C GLY A 65 -8.13 -6.73 4.01
N ILE A 66 -8.66 -7.58 4.85
CA ILE A 66 -7.98 -8.81 5.33
C ILE A 66 -8.45 -9.99 4.49
N VAL A 67 -7.52 -10.57 3.74
CA VAL A 67 -7.78 -11.67 2.82
C VAL A 67 -6.85 -12.86 3.08
N ASP A 68 -7.45 -14.05 3.14
CA ASP A 68 -6.72 -15.29 2.95
C ASP A 68 -6.56 -15.55 1.45
N SER A 69 -5.41 -15.27 0.91
CA SER A 69 -5.17 -15.41 -0.53
C SER A 69 -5.08 -16.87 -1.00
N VAL A 70 -5.00 -17.84 -0.08
CA VAL A 70 -5.02 -19.26 -0.41
C VAL A 70 -6.44 -19.74 -0.66
N THR A 71 -7.35 -19.42 0.27
CA THR A 71 -8.76 -19.84 0.19
C THR A 71 -9.63 -18.83 -0.56
N GLY A 72 -9.21 -17.57 -0.64
CA GLY A 72 -10.00 -16.48 -1.19
C GLY A 72 -10.98 -15.84 -0.21
N HIS A 73 -10.97 -16.30 1.04
CA HIS A 73 -11.87 -15.80 2.07
C HIS A 73 -11.45 -14.39 2.52
N MET A 74 -12.36 -13.45 2.46
CA MET A 74 -12.19 -12.09 2.99
C MET A 74 -12.92 -11.94 4.31
N VAL A 75 -12.17 -11.66 5.38
CA VAL A 75 -12.71 -11.36 6.70
C VAL A 75 -13.46 -10.03 6.64
N HIS A 76 -12.86 -9.02 6.01
CA HIS A 76 -13.50 -7.75 5.69
C HIS A 76 -12.77 -7.05 4.54
N GLY A 77 -13.49 -6.22 3.79
CA GLY A 77 -13.00 -5.52 2.61
C GLY A 77 -12.36 -4.15 2.87
N GLY A 78 -12.06 -3.81 4.12
CA GLY A 78 -11.45 -2.50 4.43
C GLY A 78 -12.35 -1.32 4.02
N SER A 79 -11.89 -0.52 3.05
CA SER A 79 -12.68 0.59 2.50
C SER A 79 -13.94 0.13 1.73
N LEU A 80 -13.97 -1.10 1.26
CA LEU A 80 -15.12 -1.72 0.60
C LEU A 80 -16.04 -2.37 1.63
N ARG A 81 -16.77 -1.56 2.39
CA ARG A 81 -17.52 -1.97 3.59
C ARG A 81 -18.60 -3.02 3.35
N TYR A 82 -19.01 -3.23 2.11
CA TYR A 82 -19.98 -4.24 1.70
C TYR A 82 -19.37 -5.65 1.54
N ILE A 83 -18.04 -5.79 1.65
CA ILE A 83 -17.34 -7.07 1.60
C ILE A 83 -17.02 -7.50 3.03
N ASN A 84 -17.74 -8.53 3.51
CA ASN A 84 -17.51 -9.10 4.82
C ASN A 84 -17.82 -10.58 4.77
N ASP A 85 -16.95 -11.42 5.31
CA ASP A 85 -17.13 -12.87 5.46
C ASP A 85 -17.56 -13.56 4.15
N ILE A 86 -16.82 -13.31 3.07
CA ILE A 86 -17.14 -13.78 1.71
C ILE A 86 -15.90 -14.33 1.00
N ASN A 87 -16.06 -15.37 0.19
CA ASN A 87 -15.01 -15.89 -0.68
C ASN A 87 -14.96 -15.12 -2.00
N MET A 88 -14.02 -14.15 -2.09
CA MET A 88 -13.90 -13.30 -3.27
C MET A 88 -13.26 -14.01 -4.47
N ILE A 89 -12.42 -15.03 -4.28
CA ILE A 89 -11.92 -15.84 -5.39
C ILE A 89 -13.10 -16.52 -6.10
N GLU A 90 -14.02 -17.12 -5.37
CA GLU A 90 -15.19 -17.77 -5.97
C GLU A 90 -16.14 -16.76 -6.64
N VAL A 91 -16.30 -15.57 -6.05
CA VAL A 91 -17.09 -14.47 -6.65
C VAL A 91 -16.47 -14.05 -7.99
N PHE A 92 -15.16 -13.82 -8.03
CA PHE A 92 -14.47 -13.40 -9.24
C PHE A 92 -14.36 -14.51 -10.29
N LYS A 93 -14.12 -15.78 -9.88
CA LYS A 93 -14.15 -16.93 -10.82
C LYS A 93 -15.51 -17.04 -11.52
N LYS A 94 -16.62 -16.88 -10.79
CA LYS A 94 -17.97 -16.85 -11.36
C LYS A 94 -18.20 -15.66 -12.28
N ALA A 95 -17.57 -14.51 -11.96
CA ALA A 95 -17.73 -13.29 -12.74
C ALA A 95 -16.95 -13.30 -14.06
N PHE A 96 -15.74 -13.86 -14.07
CA PHE A 96 -14.81 -13.79 -15.21
C PHE A 96 -14.66 -15.11 -15.95
N HIS A 97 -15.04 -16.24 -15.35
CA HIS A 97 -14.82 -17.60 -15.88
C HIS A 97 -13.34 -17.92 -16.14
N LEU A 98 -12.44 -17.34 -15.35
CA LEU A 98 -10.99 -17.46 -15.46
C LEU A 98 -10.36 -17.83 -14.09
N PRO A 99 -9.12 -18.38 -14.07
CA PRO A 99 -8.33 -18.47 -12.85
C PRO A 99 -8.12 -17.08 -12.23
N VAL A 100 -8.23 -17.01 -10.89
CA VAL A 100 -8.13 -15.75 -10.14
C VAL A 100 -7.18 -15.93 -8.96
N ALA A 101 -6.36 -14.93 -8.68
CA ALA A 101 -5.66 -14.77 -7.41
C ALA A 101 -5.93 -13.38 -6.83
N ILE A 102 -6.07 -13.32 -5.51
CA ILE A 102 -6.29 -12.06 -4.78
C ILE A 102 -5.26 -11.91 -3.67
N GLU A 103 -4.89 -10.67 -3.35
CA GLU A 103 -4.10 -10.34 -2.17
C GLU A 103 -4.45 -8.92 -1.69
N ASN A 104 -4.13 -8.63 -0.41
CA ASN A 104 -4.25 -7.29 0.15
C ASN A 104 -3.35 -6.28 -0.60
N ASP A 105 -3.80 -5.04 -0.75
CA ASP A 105 -3.11 -3.99 -1.50
C ASP A 105 -1.71 -3.64 -0.95
N GLY A 106 -1.57 -3.47 0.37
CA GLY A 106 -0.27 -3.22 0.99
C GLY A 106 0.68 -4.42 0.87
N LYS A 107 0.14 -5.63 0.96
CA LYS A 107 0.90 -6.88 0.77
C LYS A 107 1.30 -7.08 -0.69
N CYS A 108 0.44 -6.71 -1.64
CA CYS A 108 0.80 -6.64 -3.06
C CYS A 108 1.96 -5.66 -3.28
N ALA A 109 1.94 -4.47 -2.68
CA ALA A 109 3.06 -3.54 -2.80
C ALA A 109 4.38 -4.18 -2.34
N ALA A 110 4.38 -4.90 -1.21
CA ALA A 110 5.56 -5.61 -0.72
C ALA A 110 6.02 -6.72 -1.68
N LEU A 111 5.10 -7.50 -2.21
CA LEU A 111 5.41 -8.54 -3.21
C LEU A 111 5.97 -7.96 -4.51
N GLY A 112 5.46 -6.81 -4.96
CA GLY A 112 6.01 -6.11 -6.11
C GLY A 112 7.46 -5.68 -5.88
N GLU A 113 7.76 -5.11 -4.71
CA GLU A 113 9.11 -4.69 -4.34
C GLU A 113 10.09 -5.87 -4.23
N VAL A 114 9.63 -7.03 -3.75
CA VAL A 114 10.43 -8.28 -3.76
C VAL A 114 10.72 -8.74 -5.18
N TRP A 115 9.72 -8.71 -6.04
CA TRP A 115 9.88 -9.25 -7.39
C TRP A 115 10.73 -8.35 -8.29
N ARG A 116 10.45 -7.03 -8.33
CA ARG A 116 11.07 -6.11 -9.31
C ARG A 116 11.48 -4.75 -8.75
N GLY A 117 11.45 -4.60 -7.44
CA GLY A 117 11.69 -3.32 -6.78
C GLY A 117 12.89 -3.31 -5.85
N SER A 118 12.80 -2.50 -4.82
CA SER A 118 13.85 -2.21 -3.86
C SER A 118 14.16 -3.35 -2.89
N LEU A 119 13.30 -4.40 -2.84
CA LEU A 119 13.51 -5.59 -2.03
C LEU A 119 14.02 -6.81 -2.82
N GLN A 120 14.45 -6.64 -4.09
CA GLN A 120 15.07 -7.75 -4.82
C GLN A 120 16.32 -8.25 -4.10
N GLY A 121 16.36 -9.57 -3.81
CA GLY A 121 17.48 -10.20 -3.11
C GLY A 121 17.53 -9.93 -1.61
N ILE A 122 16.57 -9.22 -1.04
CA ILE A 122 16.44 -8.92 0.39
C ILE A 122 15.57 -10.01 1.04
N ALA A 123 16.11 -10.68 2.05
CA ALA A 123 15.39 -11.73 2.76
C ALA A 123 14.37 -11.16 3.77
N ASP A 124 14.74 -10.10 4.46
CA ASP A 124 13.92 -9.50 5.52
C ASP A 124 13.73 -8.01 5.23
N GLY A 125 12.52 -7.62 4.90
CA GLY A 125 12.21 -6.25 4.50
C GLY A 125 10.81 -5.81 4.93
N VAL A 126 10.63 -4.51 5.04
CA VAL A 126 9.34 -3.89 5.37
C VAL A 126 9.00 -2.86 4.30
N VAL A 127 7.81 -2.93 3.75
CA VAL A 127 7.26 -1.89 2.86
C VAL A 127 6.19 -1.11 3.61
N LEU A 128 6.38 0.20 3.73
CA LEU A 128 5.38 1.14 4.24
C LEU A 128 4.78 1.89 3.06
N VAL A 129 3.50 1.71 2.82
CA VAL A 129 2.75 2.36 1.74
C VAL A 129 2.02 3.58 2.29
N VAL A 130 2.52 4.76 1.93
CA VAL A 130 1.96 6.05 2.35
C VAL A 130 1.08 6.59 1.22
N GLY A 131 -0.21 6.32 1.31
CA GLY A 131 -1.22 6.72 0.34
C GLY A 131 -2.37 7.48 0.98
N THR A 132 -3.57 7.40 0.40
CA THR A 132 -4.81 7.93 1.02
C THR A 132 -5.02 7.35 2.42
N GLY A 133 -4.67 6.08 2.61
CA GLY A 133 -4.47 5.41 3.89
C GLY A 133 -2.99 5.13 4.13
N MET A 134 -2.70 4.36 5.16
CA MET A 134 -1.38 3.78 5.42
C MET A 134 -1.49 2.26 5.43
N GLY A 135 -0.71 1.61 4.59
CA GLY A 135 -0.67 0.16 4.48
C GLY A 135 0.76 -0.36 4.42
N GLY A 136 0.92 -1.61 4.06
CA GLY A 136 2.23 -2.18 3.81
C GLY A 136 2.28 -3.70 3.89
N GLY A 137 3.50 -4.22 3.95
CA GLY A 137 3.74 -5.64 4.09
C GLY A 137 5.12 -5.91 4.67
N ILE A 138 5.24 -7.07 5.28
CA ILE A 138 6.48 -7.55 5.89
C ILE A 138 6.95 -8.75 5.07
N ILE A 139 8.20 -8.71 4.65
CA ILE A 139 8.89 -9.85 4.05
C ILE A 139 9.80 -10.44 5.12
N PHE A 140 9.68 -11.73 5.35
CA PHE A 140 10.48 -12.48 6.29
C PHE A 140 10.99 -13.78 5.63
N GLN A 141 12.30 -13.97 5.63
CA GLN A 141 12.97 -15.10 4.94
C GLN A 141 12.55 -15.21 3.47
N GLY A 142 12.47 -14.08 2.77
CA GLY A 142 12.09 -13.98 1.36
C GLY A 142 10.61 -14.21 1.06
N LYS A 143 9.75 -14.33 2.08
CA LYS A 143 8.31 -14.61 1.95
C LYS A 143 7.47 -13.54 2.62
N LEU A 144 6.28 -13.31 2.10
CA LEU A 144 5.30 -12.43 2.72
C LEU A 144 4.84 -13.00 4.08
N LEU A 145 5.06 -12.25 5.15
CA LEU A 145 4.58 -12.57 6.48
C LEU A 145 3.12 -12.12 6.61
N LYS A 146 2.19 -13.07 6.73
CA LYS A 146 0.76 -12.78 6.90
C LYS A 146 0.31 -12.82 8.36
N GLY A 147 1.02 -13.60 9.19
CA GLY A 147 0.61 -13.90 10.57
C GLY A 147 -0.56 -14.88 10.64
N HIS A 148 -0.86 -15.33 11.85
CA HIS A 148 -1.91 -16.34 12.08
C HIS A 148 -3.32 -15.84 11.72
N HIS A 149 -3.58 -14.54 11.95
CA HIS A 149 -4.86 -13.90 11.65
C HIS A 149 -4.81 -13.02 10.39
N LEU A 150 -3.81 -13.21 9.54
CA LEU A 150 -3.61 -12.47 8.28
C LEU A 150 -3.35 -10.95 8.46
N SER A 151 -3.11 -10.52 9.71
CA SER A 151 -3.01 -9.09 10.08
C SER A 151 -1.58 -8.57 10.19
N ALA A 152 -0.55 -9.39 9.93
CA ALA A 152 0.82 -8.88 9.92
C ALA A 152 0.98 -7.84 8.78
N GLY A 153 1.63 -6.73 9.09
CA GLY A 153 1.79 -5.62 8.16
C GLY A 153 0.60 -4.65 8.06
N GLU A 154 -0.46 -4.84 8.86
CA GLU A 154 -1.57 -3.89 8.97
C GLU A 154 -1.15 -2.68 9.82
N PHE A 155 -0.17 -1.92 9.33
CA PHE A 155 0.46 -0.81 10.06
C PHE A 155 -0.51 0.32 10.42
N SER A 156 -1.61 0.47 9.69
CA SER A 156 -2.66 1.44 10.01
C SER A 156 -3.21 1.32 11.43
N PHE A 157 -3.14 0.13 12.04
CA PHE A 157 -3.66 -0.13 13.39
C PHE A 157 -2.62 0.08 14.51
N ILE A 158 -1.38 0.45 14.19
CA ILE A 158 -0.37 0.77 15.21
C ILE A 158 -0.83 1.98 16.02
N ARG A 159 -0.78 1.87 17.35
CA ARG A 159 -1.05 2.99 18.28
C ARG A 159 0.17 3.90 18.36
N THR A 160 -0.02 5.19 18.17
CA THR A 160 1.05 6.19 18.14
C THR A 160 1.17 6.99 19.44
N ASN A 161 0.20 6.85 20.33
CA ASN A 161 0.17 7.56 21.62
C ASN A 161 -0.36 6.65 22.72
N ASN A 162 0.44 6.44 23.78
CA ASN A 162 0.07 5.57 24.90
C ASN A 162 -0.96 6.20 25.85
N GLU A 163 -0.95 7.52 26.00
CA GLU A 163 -1.92 8.24 26.87
C GLU A 163 -3.33 8.24 26.30
N HIS A 164 -3.43 8.08 24.98
CA HIS A 164 -4.69 8.09 24.23
C HIS A 164 -4.85 6.80 23.41
N ALA A 165 -4.42 5.67 23.96
CA ALA A 165 -4.43 4.39 23.24
C ALA A 165 -5.83 3.88 22.88
N ASP A 166 -6.87 4.34 23.53
CA ASP A 166 -8.28 4.07 23.25
C ASP A 166 -8.88 4.96 22.14
N ASN A 167 -8.23 6.09 21.80
CA ASN A 167 -8.70 6.98 20.77
C ASN A 167 -8.17 6.58 19.37
N VAL A 168 -9.08 6.36 18.42
CA VAL A 168 -8.76 5.98 17.03
C VAL A 168 -7.96 7.05 16.27
N ASP A 169 -8.04 8.32 16.68
CA ASP A 169 -7.29 9.41 16.07
C ASP A 169 -5.76 9.24 16.21
N TYR A 170 -5.33 8.41 17.18
CA TYR A 170 -3.93 8.05 17.40
C TYR A 170 -3.52 6.71 16.78
N LEU A 171 -4.29 6.22 15.81
CA LEU A 171 -3.84 5.16 14.92
C LEU A 171 -2.87 5.72 13.87
N LEU A 172 -1.86 4.94 13.51
CA LEU A 172 -0.91 5.35 12.48
C LEU A 172 -1.61 5.63 11.12
N GLY A 173 -2.66 4.89 10.78
CA GLY A 173 -3.48 5.15 9.60
C GLY A 173 -4.15 6.52 9.62
N MET A 174 -4.48 7.03 10.82
CA MET A 174 -5.11 8.34 11.02
C MET A 174 -4.11 9.48 11.18
N GLN A 175 -2.81 9.18 11.27
CA GLN A 175 -1.76 10.19 11.42
C GLN A 175 -0.71 10.14 10.31
N GLY A 176 -0.46 8.98 9.74
CA GLY A 176 0.60 8.73 8.77
C GLY A 176 0.15 8.73 7.30
N SER A 177 -1.14 8.92 7.00
CA SER A 177 -1.63 8.95 5.62
C SER A 177 -1.43 10.31 4.94
N SER A 178 -1.27 10.32 3.61
CA SER A 178 -1.12 11.56 2.84
C SER A 178 -2.37 12.45 2.89
N SER A 179 -3.55 11.84 3.02
CA SER A 179 -4.80 12.58 3.17
C SER A 179 -4.87 13.34 4.49
N VAL A 180 -4.37 12.76 5.57
CA VAL A 180 -4.31 13.42 6.88
C VAL A 180 -3.30 14.58 6.86
N LEU A 181 -2.13 14.39 6.24
CA LEU A 181 -1.17 15.47 6.05
C LEU A 181 -1.82 16.67 5.32
N ALA A 182 -2.50 16.42 4.20
CA ALA A 182 -3.17 17.45 3.42
C ALA A 182 -4.26 18.18 4.23
N LYS A 183 -5.10 17.44 4.97
CA LYS A 183 -6.13 18.01 5.85
C LYS A 183 -5.54 18.83 6.99
N THR A 184 -4.44 18.37 7.60
CA THR A 184 -3.74 19.11 8.67
C THR A 184 -3.21 20.44 8.15
N VAL A 185 -2.64 20.47 6.95
CA VAL A 185 -2.18 21.70 6.29
C VAL A 185 -3.38 22.62 5.96
N ALA A 186 -4.46 22.09 5.41
CA ALA A 186 -5.67 22.87 5.11
C ALA A 186 -6.21 23.53 6.38
N LYS A 187 -6.35 22.79 7.47
CA LYS A 187 -6.79 23.29 8.77
C LYS A 187 -5.86 24.40 9.30
N ALA A 188 -4.56 24.21 9.24
CA ALA A 188 -3.57 25.21 9.68
C ALA A 188 -3.62 26.50 8.84
N LYS A 189 -4.08 26.41 7.59
CA LYS A 189 -4.29 27.55 6.69
C LYS A 189 -5.69 28.17 6.77
N GLY A 190 -6.59 27.63 7.59
CA GLY A 190 -7.98 28.07 7.65
C GLY A 190 -8.78 27.77 6.38
N LEU A 191 -8.42 26.74 5.65
CA LEU A 191 -9.03 26.29 4.40
C LEU A 191 -9.94 25.08 4.63
N PRO A 192 -10.92 24.82 3.73
CA PRO A 192 -11.66 23.56 3.72
C PRO A 192 -10.73 22.34 3.63
N GLU A 193 -11.13 21.21 4.23
CA GLU A 193 -10.28 20.01 4.32
C GLU A 193 -9.84 19.42 2.97
N ASP A 194 -10.63 19.64 1.93
CA ASP A 194 -10.40 19.15 0.56
C ASP A 194 -9.64 20.17 -0.33
N ALA A 195 -9.33 21.35 0.19
CA ALA A 195 -8.67 22.42 -0.57
C ALA A 195 -7.19 22.18 -0.84
N ILE A 196 -6.56 21.25 -0.11
CA ILE A 196 -5.13 20.95 -0.22
C ILE A 196 -4.95 19.50 -0.67
N THR A 197 -4.10 19.29 -1.68
CA THR A 197 -3.64 17.96 -2.12
C THR A 197 -2.23 17.68 -1.61
N GLY A 198 -1.81 16.41 -1.62
CA GLY A 198 -0.42 16.07 -1.27
C GLY A 198 0.62 16.81 -2.12
N GLU A 199 0.36 17.00 -3.42
CA GLU A 199 1.23 17.77 -4.31
C GLU A 199 1.30 19.25 -3.90
N ARG A 200 0.17 19.84 -3.45
CA ARG A 200 0.15 21.22 -3.00
C ARG A 200 0.93 21.42 -1.70
N VAL A 201 0.95 20.43 -0.82
CA VAL A 201 1.79 20.46 0.40
C VAL A 201 3.26 20.66 0.02
N PHE A 202 3.80 19.87 -0.91
CA PHE A 202 5.19 20.02 -1.33
C PHE A 202 5.47 21.37 -1.99
N LYS A 203 4.58 21.88 -2.81
CA LYS A 203 4.71 23.22 -3.39
C LYS A 203 4.77 24.31 -2.32
N LEU A 204 3.94 24.23 -1.29
CA LEU A 204 3.98 25.18 -0.16
C LEU A 204 5.32 25.10 0.60
N ILE A 205 5.89 23.91 0.74
CA ILE A 205 7.22 23.74 1.33
C ILE A 205 8.31 24.40 0.47
N GLU A 206 8.25 24.20 -0.85
CA GLU A 206 9.17 24.82 -1.82
C GLU A 206 9.02 26.35 -1.86
N GLU A 207 7.80 26.87 -1.67
CA GLU A 207 7.49 28.30 -1.55
C GLU A 207 7.98 28.90 -0.22
N GLY A 208 8.55 28.10 0.69
CA GLY A 208 9.11 28.54 1.95
C GLY A 208 8.10 28.71 3.10
N ASP A 209 6.94 28.08 3.03
CA ASP A 209 5.92 28.14 4.08
C ASP A 209 6.37 27.41 5.35
N HIS A 210 6.86 28.14 6.32
CA HIS A 210 7.38 27.60 7.57
C HIS A 210 6.35 26.80 8.39
N THR A 211 5.07 27.17 8.35
CA THR A 211 4.00 26.43 9.04
C THR A 211 3.85 25.03 8.42
N VAL A 212 3.84 24.98 7.09
CA VAL A 212 3.71 23.70 6.36
C VAL A 212 4.98 22.84 6.52
N GLN A 213 6.15 23.46 6.51
CA GLN A 213 7.44 22.77 6.77
C GLN A 213 7.42 22.09 8.15
N LYS A 214 6.96 22.80 9.18
CA LYS A 214 6.86 22.25 10.56
C LYS A 214 5.88 21.08 10.63
N ILE A 215 4.68 21.23 10.04
CA ILE A 215 3.68 20.14 9.98
C ILE A 215 4.25 18.93 9.27
N PHE A 216 4.96 19.13 8.16
CA PHE A 216 5.58 18.03 7.40
C PHE A 216 6.69 17.34 8.18
N GLN A 217 7.52 18.08 8.92
CA GLN A 217 8.54 17.50 9.80
C GLN A 217 7.92 16.64 10.90
N GLU A 218 6.88 17.13 11.58
CA GLU A 218 6.17 16.35 12.61
C GLU A 218 5.54 15.08 12.03
N TYR A 219 4.96 15.17 10.85
CA TYR A 219 4.42 14.03 10.10
C TYR A 219 5.53 13.00 9.79
N CYS A 220 6.67 13.42 9.27
CA CYS A 220 7.81 12.54 8.99
C CYS A 220 8.41 11.95 10.27
N ARG A 221 8.44 12.71 11.36
CA ARG A 221 8.89 12.22 12.68
C ARG A 221 8.01 11.11 13.22
N ASN A 222 6.69 11.19 13.03
CA ASN A 222 5.77 10.12 13.43
C ASN A 222 6.09 8.82 12.67
N ILE A 223 6.33 8.90 11.36
CA ILE A 223 6.72 7.73 10.55
C ILE A 223 8.08 7.20 11.00
N ALA A 224 9.07 8.08 11.20
CA ALA A 224 10.40 7.72 11.67
C ALA A 224 10.37 6.97 13.03
N THR A 225 9.51 7.42 13.95
CA THR A 225 9.31 6.74 15.24
C THR A 225 8.81 5.31 15.04
N GLN A 226 7.86 5.08 14.12
CA GLN A 226 7.38 3.73 13.85
C GLN A 226 8.42 2.86 13.14
N ILE A 227 9.27 3.45 12.30
CA ILE A 227 10.40 2.71 11.70
C ILE A 227 11.35 2.21 12.77
N ILE A 228 11.68 3.01 13.80
CA ILE A 228 12.50 2.56 14.93
C ILE A 228 11.82 1.41 15.70
N ASN A 229 10.51 1.53 15.96
CA ASN A 229 9.76 0.49 16.63
C ASN A 229 9.79 -0.83 15.83
N LEU A 230 9.55 -0.75 14.53
CA LEU A 230 9.59 -1.91 13.64
C LEU A 230 11.02 -2.47 13.50
N GLN A 231 12.05 -1.61 13.46
CA GLN A 231 13.45 -2.05 13.49
C GLN A 231 13.75 -2.85 14.76
N THR A 232 13.25 -2.39 15.88
CA THR A 232 13.47 -3.09 17.17
C THR A 232 12.76 -4.45 17.24
N ILE A 233 11.60 -4.59 16.58
CA ILE A 233 10.76 -5.80 16.65
C ILE A 233 11.17 -6.82 15.60
N LEU A 234 11.46 -6.37 14.36
CA LEU A 234 11.62 -7.23 13.19
C LEU A 234 13.07 -7.32 12.71
N ASP A 235 13.90 -6.32 13.04
CA ASP A 235 15.30 -6.17 12.60
C ASP A 235 15.46 -6.44 11.07
N PRO A 236 14.70 -5.76 10.19
CA PRO A 236 14.77 -6.02 8.77
C PRO A 236 16.03 -5.42 8.16
N GLN A 237 16.49 -6.01 7.07
CA GLN A 237 17.61 -5.49 6.28
C GLN A 237 17.29 -4.14 5.62
N LYS A 238 16.00 -3.91 5.27
CA LYS A 238 15.59 -2.71 4.55
C LYS A 238 14.13 -2.33 4.79
N PHE A 239 13.90 -1.02 4.85
CA PHE A 239 12.56 -0.42 4.74
C PHE A 239 12.39 0.24 3.37
N VAL A 240 11.25 0.03 2.74
CA VAL A 240 10.86 0.70 1.51
C VAL A 240 9.65 1.59 1.75
N ILE A 241 9.74 2.85 1.40
CA ILE A 241 8.64 3.81 1.51
C ILE A 241 7.98 3.95 0.13
N GLY A 242 6.76 3.44 0.03
CA GLY A 242 5.95 3.45 -1.19
C GLY A 242 4.70 4.34 -1.06
N GLY A 243 3.83 4.25 -2.07
CA GLY A 243 2.59 5.04 -2.15
C GLY A 243 2.77 6.37 -2.89
N GLY A 244 1.65 7.01 -3.24
CA GLY A 244 1.65 8.16 -4.15
C GLY A 244 2.49 9.34 -3.68
N ILE A 245 2.48 9.64 -2.38
CA ILE A 245 3.24 10.77 -1.80
C ILE A 245 4.76 10.51 -1.80
N SER A 246 5.18 9.24 -1.78
CA SER A 246 6.61 8.89 -1.79
C SER A 246 7.30 9.19 -3.12
N ALA A 247 6.55 9.51 -4.17
CA ALA A 247 7.11 9.98 -5.44
C ALA A 247 7.94 11.26 -5.29
N ASN A 248 7.63 12.09 -4.26
CA ASN A 248 8.47 13.22 -3.93
C ASN A 248 9.62 12.77 -3.00
N PRO A 249 10.89 12.91 -3.43
CA PRO A 249 12.05 12.45 -2.66
C PRO A 249 12.22 13.17 -1.30
N LEU A 250 11.62 14.33 -1.12
CA LEU A 250 11.64 15.07 0.13
C LEU A 250 11.04 14.26 1.28
N LEU A 251 10.04 13.40 1.01
CA LEU A 251 9.46 12.56 2.05
C LEU A 251 10.50 11.64 2.70
N VAL A 252 11.19 10.86 1.88
CA VAL A 252 12.20 9.90 2.35
C VAL A 252 13.39 10.62 2.97
N ALA A 253 13.82 11.74 2.37
CA ALA A 253 14.90 12.57 2.91
C ALA A 253 14.57 13.09 4.33
N THR A 254 13.38 13.66 4.51
CA THR A 254 12.96 14.19 5.82
C THR A 254 12.75 13.07 6.86
N ILE A 255 12.22 11.91 6.45
CA ILE A 255 12.14 10.74 7.35
C ILE A 255 13.54 10.34 7.83
N LYS A 256 14.55 10.28 6.95
CA LYS A 256 15.93 9.98 7.31
C LYS A 256 16.51 11.02 8.28
N GLU A 257 16.27 12.30 8.03
CA GLU A 257 16.69 13.38 8.94
C GLU A 257 16.07 13.25 10.33
N GLU A 258 14.78 12.94 10.41
CA GLU A 258 14.10 12.74 11.68
C GLU A 258 14.59 11.48 12.42
N LEU A 259 14.93 10.41 11.70
CA LEU A 259 15.56 9.22 12.27
C LEU A 259 16.92 9.55 12.88
N GLU A 260 17.77 10.30 12.17
CA GLU A 260 19.07 10.71 12.73
C GLU A 260 18.90 11.50 14.05
N LYS A 261 17.92 12.40 14.12
CA LYS A 261 17.61 13.14 15.35
C LYS A 261 17.16 12.19 16.48
N LEU A 262 16.38 11.16 16.19
CA LEU A 262 15.95 10.17 17.18
C LEU A 262 17.12 9.30 17.65
N TYR A 263 18.01 8.87 16.74
CA TYR A 263 19.21 8.12 17.09
C TYR A 263 20.19 8.88 17.98
N LEU A 264 20.31 10.20 17.83
CA LEU A 264 21.16 11.05 18.69
C LEU A 264 20.73 11.02 20.17
N HIS A 265 19.47 10.72 20.45
CA HIS A 265 18.94 10.61 21.81
C HIS A 265 18.87 9.17 22.31
N SER A 266 19.39 8.21 21.55
CA SER A 266 19.45 6.81 21.95
C SER A 266 20.59 6.56 22.94
N ILE A 267 20.33 5.78 24.00
CA ILE A 267 21.34 5.44 25.03
C ILE A 267 22.40 4.48 24.47
N LEU A 268 22.08 3.72 23.45
CA LEU A 268 22.94 2.73 22.80
C LEU A 268 23.15 3.04 21.33
N ASN A 269 24.29 2.61 20.77
CA ASN A 269 24.50 2.59 19.34
C ASN A 269 23.55 1.54 18.72
N PHE A 270 22.34 1.95 18.41
CA PHE A 270 21.33 1.10 17.80
C PHE A 270 21.64 0.89 16.31
N VAL A 271 21.22 -0.26 15.77
CA VAL A 271 21.29 -0.52 14.34
C VAL A 271 20.45 0.53 13.61
N ARG A 272 21.05 1.16 12.61
CA ARG A 272 20.36 2.18 11.81
C ARG A 272 19.53 1.52 10.74
N ALA A 273 18.27 1.92 10.61
CA ALA A 273 17.39 1.45 9.57
C ALA A 273 17.89 1.90 8.19
N ASP A 274 18.05 0.95 7.26
CA ASP A 274 18.26 1.25 5.84
C ASP A 274 16.91 1.55 5.19
N ILE A 275 16.73 2.79 4.70
CA ILE A 275 15.47 3.25 4.12
C ILE A 275 15.67 3.63 2.67
N GLU A 276 14.82 3.13 1.81
CA GLU A 276 14.82 3.43 0.38
C GLU A 276 13.41 3.84 -0.09
N GLN A 277 13.35 4.72 -1.07
CA GLN A 277 12.11 5.02 -1.79
C GLN A 277 11.76 3.85 -2.69
N SER A 278 10.46 3.53 -2.79
CA SER A 278 9.95 2.53 -3.75
C SER A 278 10.40 2.86 -5.18
N LYS A 279 10.98 1.87 -5.86
CA LYS A 279 11.33 1.97 -7.28
C LYS A 279 10.13 1.82 -8.20
N LEU A 280 9.09 1.16 -7.72
CA LEU A 280 7.91 0.80 -8.52
C LEU A 280 6.80 1.86 -8.44
N GLY A 281 6.81 2.71 -7.40
CA GLY A 281 5.84 3.77 -7.23
C GLY A 281 4.39 3.25 -7.33
N ASN A 282 3.62 3.82 -8.24
CA ASN A 282 2.21 3.48 -8.44
C ASN A 282 1.95 2.11 -9.10
N GLU A 283 2.98 1.40 -9.56
CA GLU A 283 2.87 0.08 -10.19
C GLU A 283 3.11 -1.07 -9.20
N ALA A 284 3.58 -0.78 -7.99
CA ALA A 284 3.93 -1.79 -7.00
C ALA A 284 2.78 -2.78 -6.73
N ASN A 285 1.56 -2.27 -6.52
CA ASN A 285 0.39 -3.10 -6.25
C ASN A 285 0.04 -4.00 -7.44
N LEU A 286 0.06 -3.45 -8.66
CA LEU A 286 -0.23 -4.21 -9.87
C LEU A 286 0.81 -5.33 -10.09
N LEU A 287 2.10 -5.01 -9.97
CA LEU A 287 3.17 -6.00 -10.09
C LEU A 287 3.10 -7.06 -9.00
N GLY A 288 2.81 -6.66 -7.77
CA GLY A 288 2.65 -7.60 -6.66
C GLY A 288 1.45 -8.53 -6.82
N ALA A 289 0.33 -8.03 -7.34
CA ALA A 289 -0.83 -8.87 -7.65
C ALA A 289 -0.50 -9.91 -8.72
N ILE A 290 0.24 -9.51 -9.77
CA ILE A 290 0.72 -10.44 -10.82
C ILE A 290 1.67 -11.47 -10.22
N TYR A 291 2.61 -11.05 -9.38
CA TYR A 291 3.54 -11.95 -8.72
C TYR A 291 2.82 -12.96 -7.82
N ASN A 292 1.84 -12.51 -7.04
CA ASN A 292 0.96 -13.38 -6.25
C ASN A 292 0.20 -14.38 -7.14
N TYR A 293 -0.33 -13.92 -8.27
CA TYR A 293 -1.01 -14.79 -9.24
C TYR A 293 -0.07 -15.87 -9.78
N MET A 294 1.15 -15.49 -10.17
CA MET A 294 2.15 -16.43 -10.69
C MET A 294 2.53 -17.50 -9.65
N GLN A 295 2.77 -17.07 -8.42
CA GLN A 295 3.07 -17.99 -7.32
C GLN A 295 1.90 -18.94 -7.03
N SER A 296 0.67 -18.42 -6.98
CA SER A 296 -0.53 -19.21 -6.67
C SER A 296 -0.87 -20.24 -7.75
N HIS A 297 -0.45 -20.01 -8.99
CA HIS A 297 -0.70 -20.92 -10.13
C HIS A 297 0.56 -21.63 -10.61
N HIS A 298 1.66 -21.61 -9.83
CA HIS A 298 2.92 -22.30 -10.13
C HIS A 298 3.50 -21.94 -11.50
N LEU A 299 3.34 -20.69 -11.93
CA LEU A 299 3.93 -20.18 -13.17
C LEU A 299 5.39 -19.78 -12.94
N GLU A 300 6.22 -19.89 -13.99
CA GLU A 300 7.60 -19.38 -13.94
C GLU A 300 7.62 -17.87 -13.75
N VAL A 301 8.42 -17.42 -12.77
CA VAL A 301 8.53 -16.02 -12.33
C VAL A 301 9.73 -15.32 -13.00
#